data_c01f83223d7aa5f334d41bf6b8fc95fc
#
_entry.id   c01f83223d7aa5f334d41bf6b8fc95fc
#
_cell.length_a   1.000
_cell.length_b   1.000
_cell.length_c   1.000
_cell.angle_alpha   90.00
_cell.angle_beta   90.00
_cell.angle_gamma   90.00
#
_symmetry.space_group_name_H-M   'P 1'
#
loop_
_entity.id
_entity.type
_entity.pdbx_description
1 polymer ?
#
loop_
_entity_poly.entity_id
_entity_poly.type
_entity_poly.pdbx_seq_one_letter_code
_entity_poly.pdbx_strand_id
1 'polypeptide(L)'
;MSYLKFDKNLMINLEQSLPKEMLRTNQAGAYHCTTIVDCNTRKQHGLLVVPIPEMGNSWHVMLSSLDETVYQHGAPFNLGLHRYSGGVMSPNGHKYIREFDCESVPRTTYRVGGVILTKEKIFISNENRILIRYTLVEAHSATTLRFRPVLAFREANELCIANDTLNTEIPEIDNGVSACLYKGYPRLFMQFSHKPSWTYDPHWYNGFEYVKDLERGVPYTEDLWVPGYFEVPIKKGESIIFSAGLSEVSPRSLARMYEKEIAQRTCRTSFFNCLKNAVKQCYLKDHESMYLLSGYPWGKTLARNTFMALPGATIAINHREDFEKIMSTALKALRNFMKTGELDRRIMGIDLPDNPLWAVWALQQYAKAYSREEASAKYLSDIR
;
A
#
# COMPACT_ATOMS: atom_id res chain seq x y z
N MET A 1 4.16 11.44 -21.05
CA MET A 1 5.49 11.37 -20.40
C MET A 1 5.24 11.43 -18.89
N SER A 2 5.74 10.50 -18.12
CA SER A 2 5.55 10.46 -16.66
C SER A 2 6.19 11.66 -15.99
N TYR A 3 5.45 12.33 -15.06
CA TYR A 3 5.98 13.41 -14.24
C TYR A 3 6.92 12.88 -13.14
N LEU A 4 6.63 11.67 -12.61
CA LEU A 4 7.45 11.00 -11.60
C LEU A 4 8.29 9.92 -12.28
N LYS A 5 9.52 10.29 -12.61
CA LYS A 5 10.49 9.40 -13.24
C LYS A 5 11.88 9.63 -12.63
N PHE A 6 12.53 8.55 -12.20
CA PHE A 6 13.86 8.56 -11.60
C PHE A 6 14.77 7.64 -12.40
N ASP A 7 15.94 8.14 -12.72
CA ASP A 7 16.96 7.42 -13.49
C ASP A 7 17.77 6.46 -12.60
N LYS A 8 18.66 5.71 -13.27
CA LYS A 8 19.57 4.79 -12.61
C LYS A 8 20.40 5.44 -11.51
N ASN A 9 20.92 6.66 -11.74
CA ASN A 9 21.85 7.29 -10.81
C ASN A 9 21.18 7.58 -9.46
N LEU A 10 19.94 8.08 -9.51
CA LEU A 10 19.14 8.26 -8.30
C LEU A 10 18.78 6.93 -7.64
N MET A 11 18.35 5.93 -8.42
CA MET A 11 17.86 4.67 -7.88
C MET A 11 18.93 3.85 -7.16
N ILE A 12 20.18 3.84 -7.68
CA ILE A 12 21.28 3.11 -7.04
C ILE A 12 21.91 3.86 -5.86
N ASN A 13 21.63 5.14 -5.69
CA ASN A 13 22.08 5.94 -4.56
C ASN A 13 21.07 5.82 -3.42
N LEU A 14 21.39 5.03 -2.39
CA LEU A 14 20.49 4.76 -1.28
C LEU A 14 20.19 5.99 -0.41
N GLU A 15 21.11 6.96 -0.31
CA GLU A 15 20.86 8.22 0.41
C GLU A 15 19.74 9.04 -0.26
N GLN A 16 19.61 8.92 -1.60
CA GLN A 16 18.60 9.63 -2.37
C GLN A 16 17.31 8.82 -2.56
N SER A 17 17.39 7.50 -2.68
CA SER A 17 16.26 6.64 -3.00
C SER A 17 15.48 6.15 -1.78
N LEU A 18 16.13 5.83 -0.64
CA LEU A 18 15.46 5.38 0.57
C LEU A 18 14.51 6.43 1.19
N PRO A 19 14.78 7.75 1.13
CA PRO A 19 13.80 8.73 1.62
C PRO A 19 12.54 8.87 0.77
N LYS A 20 12.51 8.29 -0.44
CA LYS A 20 11.36 8.37 -1.35
C LYS A 20 10.43 7.19 -1.11
N GLU A 21 9.33 7.47 -0.42
CA GLU A 21 8.30 6.49 -0.09
C GLU A 21 7.18 6.49 -1.15
N MET A 22 6.59 5.34 -1.34
CA MET A 22 5.48 5.09 -2.26
C MET A 22 4.30 4.51 -1.48
N LEU A 23 3.14 5.12 -1.64
CA LEU A 23 1.88 4.69 -1.02
C LEU A 23 0.86 4.32 -2.08
N ARG A 24 0.14 3.23 -1.84
CA ARG A 24 -1.08 2.82 -2.56
C ARG A 24 -2.11 2.33 -1.56
N THR A 25 -3.36 2.76 -1.73
CA THR A 25 -4.47 2.36 -0.89
C THR A 25 -5.62 1.82 -1.73
N ASN A 26 -6.48 1.03 -1.11
CA ASN A 26 -7.73 0.57 -1.72
C ASN A 26 -8.93 1.47 -1.38
N GLN A 27 -8.70 2.54 -0.63
CA GLN A 27 -9.73 3.42 -0.08
C GLN A 27 -10.75 2.71 0.86
N ALA A 28 -10.48 1.47 1.25
CA ALA A 28 -11.25 0.71 2.25
C ALA A 28 -10.41 0.39 3.50
N GLY A 29 -9.29 1.10 3.68
CA GLY A 29 -8.42 1.01 4.86
C GLY A 29 -7.12 0.24 4.61
N ALA A 30 -7.05 -0.68 3.67
CA ALA A 30 -5.81 -1.38 3.38
C ALA A 30 -4.85 -0.54 2.54
N TYR A 31 -3.55 -0.80 2.72
CA TYR A 31 -2.52 -0.08 1.98
C TYR A 31 -1.28 -0.95 1.69
N HIS A 32 -0.51 -0.49 0.71
CA HIS A 32 0.87 -0.83 0.43
C HIS A 32 1.73 0.40 0.59
N CYS A 33 2.77 0.32 1.39
CA CYS A 33 3.73 1.38 1.59
C CYS A 33 5.15 0.80 1.70
N THR A 34 6.09 1.34 0.94
CA THR A 34 7.52 1.03 0.98
C THR A 34 8.30 2.14 0.29
N THR A 35 9.61 2.02 0.17
CA THR A 35 10.42 2.94 -0.64
C THR A 35 10.35 2.61 -2.14
N ILE A 36 10.80 3.52 -3.00
CA ILE A 36 10.84 3.29 -4.46
C ILE A 36 11.83 2.19 -4.87
N VAL A 37 12.73 1.76 -3.97
CA VAL A 37 13.67 0.64 -4.15
C VAL A 37 13.23 -0.64 -3.43
N ASP A 38 11.98 -0.67 -2.94
CA ASP A 38 11.37 -1.80 -2.23
C ASP A 38 12.08 -2.21 -0.92
N CYS A 39 12.83 -1.31 -0.29
CA CYS A 39 13.41 -1.47 1.04
C CYS A 39 12.48 -0.87 2.09
N ASN A 40 11.99 -1.67 3.02
CA ASN A 40 11.19 -1.17 4.13
C ASN A 40 12.06 -0.40 5.12
N THR A 41 11.71 0.86 5.41
CA THR A 41 12.45 1.74 6.32
C THR A 41 11.68 2.05 7.60
N ARG A 42 10.43 1.59 7.70
CA ARG A 42 9.53 1.74 8.84
C ARG A 42 8.84 0.42 9.14
N LYS A 43 8.53 0.15 10.40
CA LYS A 43 7.73 -1.02 10.79
C LYS A 43 6.32 -1.03 10.18
N GLN A 44 5.76 0.13 9.83
CA GLN A 44 4.47 0.26 9.16
C GLN A 44 4.54 -0.03 7.65
N HIS A 45 5.72 -0.19 7.06
CA HIS A 45 5.86 -0.57 5.67
C HIS A 45 5.45 -2.03 5.44
N GLY A 46 4.89 -2.29 4.27
CA GLY A 46 4.51 -3.63 3.84
C GLY A 46 3.92 -3.65 2.44
N LEU A 47 3.98 -4.81 1.80
CA LEU A 47 3.31 -5.05 0.51
C LEU A 47 1.80 -5.16 0.69
N LEU A 48 1.34 -5.77 1.79
CA LEU A 48 -0.08 -5.86 2.12
C LEU A 48 -0.27 -5.58 3.60
N VAL A 49 -0.84 -4.42 3.90
CA VAL A 49 -1.22 -4.00 5.25
C VAL A 49 -2.73 -3.77 5.26
N VAL A 50 -3.42 -4.44 6.17
CA VAL A 50 -4.88 -4.48 6.17
C VAL A 50 -5.44 -4.15 7.55
N PRO A 51 -6.61 -3.47 7.64
CA PRO A 51 -7.35 -3.40 8.88
C PRO A 51 -8.00 -4.76 9.16
N ILE A 52 -7.96 -5.23 10.40
CA ILE A 52 -8.61 -6.46 10.82
C ILE A 52 -9.74 -6.10 11.79
N PRO A 53 -11.02 -6.23 11.38
CA PRO A 53 -12.17 -5.84 12.20
C PRO A 53 -12.21 -6.57 13.55
N GLU A 54 -11.88 -7.85 13.56
CA GLU A 54 -11.86 -8.71 14.75
C GLU A 54 -10.78 -8.29 15.76
N MET A 55 -9.81 -7.49 15.34
CA MET A 55 -8.72 -6.93 16.16
C MET A 55 -8.86 -5.40 16.35
N GLY A 56 -10.09 -4.89 16.43
CA GLY A 56 -10.38 -3.47 16.67
C GLY A 56 -10.10 -2.55 15.48
N ASN A 57 -10.08 -3.07 14.26
CA ASN A 57 -9.76 -2.34 13.04
C ASN A 57 -8.35 -1.71 13.04
N SER A 58 -7.41 -2.20 13.85
CA SER A 58 -6.01 -1.81 13.75
C SER A 58 -5.38 -2.37 12.46
N TRP A 59 -4.36 -1.68 11.96
CA TRP A 59 -3.63 -2.12 10.77
C TRP A 59 -2.63 -3.22 11.11
N HIS A 60 -2.64 -4.28 10.29
CA HIS A 60 -1.74 -5.41 10.43
C HIS A 60 -0.94 -5.66 9.14
N VAL A 61 0.36 -5.81 9.27
CA VAL A 61 1.24 -6.20 8.18
C VAL A 61 1.12 -7.70 7.98
N MET A 62 0.51 -8.13 6.88
CA MET A 62 0.36 -9.53 6.52
C MET A 62 1.55 -10.02 5.69
N LEU A 63 1.85 -9.29 4.60
CA LEU A 63 2.98 -9.52 3.71
C LEU A 63 3.91 -8.30 3.78
N SER A 64 5.09 -8.47 4.36
CA SER A 64 6.08 -7.40 4.49
C SER A 64 6.75 -7.09 3.17
N SER A 65 7.30 -8.10 2.50
CA SER A 65 7.96 -7.98 1.19
C SER A 65 7.79 -9.25 0.36
N LEU A 66 8.16 -9.17 -0.90
CA LEU A 66 8.32 -10.30 -1.80
C LEU A 66 9.71 -10.19 -2.42
N ASP A 67 10.58 -11.14 -2.14
CA ASP A 67 11.94 -11.13 -2.64
C ASP A 67 12.02 -11.91 -3.94
N GLU A 68 12.38 -11.19 -5.02
CA GLU A 68 12.51 -11.75 -6.35
C GLU A 68 13.96 -12.13 -6.64
N THR A 69 14.14 -13.25 -7.35
CA THR A 69 15.42 -13.66 -7.92
C THR A 69 15.22 -14.01 -9.39
N VAL A 70 16.03 -13.44 -10.26
CA VAL A 70 16.10 -13.83 -11.66
C VAL A 70 17.17 -14.89 -11.82
N TYR A 71 16.80 -16.06 -12.34
CA TYR A 71 17.73 -17.12 -12.73
C TYR A 71 18.01 -17.04 -14.23
N GLN A 72 19.27 -16.88 -14.56
CA GLN A 72 19.74 -16.77 -15.94
C GLN A 72 21.05 -17.56 -16.09
N HIS A 73 21.12 -18.51 -17.03
CA HIS A 73 22.29 -19.39 -17.22
C HIS A 73 22.75 -20.09 -15.92
N GLY A 74 21.82 -20.47 -15.04
CA GLY A 74 22.13 -21.10 -13.76
C GLY A 74 22.60 -20.13 -12.66
N ALA A 75 22.78 -18.84 -12.96
CA ALA A 75 23.19 -17.83 -11.99
C ALA A 75 21.98 -17.11 -11.38
N PRO A 76 21.91 -16.96 -10.03
CA PRO A 76 20.87 -16.21 -9.33
C PRO A 76 21.24 -14.72 -9.27
N PHE A 77 20.27 -13.86 -9.55
CA PHE A 77 20.36 -12.42 -9.39
C PHE A 77 19.24 -11.96 -8.46
N ASN A 78 19.55 -11.69 -7.19
CA ASN A 78 18.59 -11.28 -6.17
C ASN A 78 18.25 -9.80 -6.35
N LEU A 79 16.96 -9.48 -6.52
CA LEU A 79 16.45 -8.12 -6.71
C LEU A 79 16.01 -7.46 -5.39
N GLY A 80 15.89 -8.22 -4.30
CA GLY A 80 15.52 -7.72 -2.98
C GLY A 80 16.52 -6.73 -2.41
N LEU A 81 16.09 -5.94 -1.45
CA LEU A 81 16.92 -5.00 -0.69
C LEU A 81 16.37 -4.85 0.73
N HIS A 82 17.16 -5.25 1.71
CA HIS A 82 16.83 -5.11 3.13
C HIS A 82 18.01 -4.55 3.90
N ARG A 83 17.73 -3.89 5.00
CA ARG A 83 18.72 -3.52 6.01
C ARG A 83 18.66 -4.52 7.16
N TYR A 84 19.81 -5.07 7.53
CA TYR A 84 19.97 -6.00 8.64
C TYR A 84 20.80 -5.41 9.76
N SER A 85 20.85 -6.10 10.89
CA SER A 85 21.58 -5.72 12.09
C SER A 85 23.00 -5.25 11.81
N GLY A 86 23.36 -4.11 12.38
CA GLY A 86 24.61 -3.41 12.10
C GLY A 86 24.59 -2.55 10.83
N GLY A 87 23.42 -2.29 10.26
CA GLY A 87 23.26 -1.43 9.08
C GLY A 87 23.64 -2.08 7.75
N VAL A 88 23.78 -3.42 7.72
CA VAL A 88 24.19 -4.17 6.53
C VAL A 88 23.04 -4.20 5.52
N MET A 89 23.30 -3.75 4.28
CA MET A 89 22.34 -3.83 3.17
C MET A 89 22.53 -5.13 2.39
N SER A 90 21.50 -5.98 2.33
CA SER A 90 21.53 -7.27 1.62
C SER A 90 20.13 -7.75 1.26
N PRO A 91 19.97 -8.45 0.12
CA PRO A 91 20.85 -8.39 -1.05
C PRO A 91 20.86 -6.99 -1.65
N ASN A 92 21.75 -6.73 -2.60
CA ASN A 92 21.94 -5.40 -3.20
C ASN A 92 21.17 -5.23 -4.52
N GLY A 93 19.89 -5.63 -4.56
CA GLY A 93 19.08 -5.64 -5.79
C GLY A 93 18.86 -4.26 -6.42
N HIS A 94 18.93 -3.18 -5.66
CA HIS A 94 18.84 -1.81 -6.15
C HIS A 94 19.88 -1.49 -7.24
N LYS A 95 21.05 -2.16 -7.23
CA LYS A 95 22.10 -1.97 -8.24
C LYS A 95 21.68 -2.40 -9.65
N TYR A 96 20.69 -3.26 -9.76
CA TYR A 96 20.12 -3.72 -11.03
C TYR A 96 19.04 -2.78 -11.58
N ILE A 97 18.54 -1.83 -10.78
CA ILE A 97 17.50 -0.89 -11.22
C ILE A 97 18.06 0.07 -12.25
N ARG A 98 17.33 0.26 -13.34
CA ARG A 98 17.64 1.21 -14.42
C ARG A 98 16.80 2.47 -14.33
N GLU A 99 15.56 2.29 -14.01
CA GLU A 99 14.63 3.41 -13.87
C GLU A 99 13.45 3.02 -12.98
N PHE A 100 12.86 4.03 -12.38
CA PHE A 100 11.56 3.96 -11.74
C PHE A 100 10.68 5.03 -12.36
N ASP A 101 9.47 4.68 -12.74
CA ASP A 101 8.46 5.63 -13.15
C ASP A 101 7.12 5.33 -12.48
N CYS A 102 6.26 6.35 -12.42
CA CYS A 102 4.94 6.22 -11.85
C CYS A 102 3.92 7.04 -12.64
N GLU A 103 3.69 6.66 -13.89
CA GLU A 103 2.64 7.30 -14.70
C GLU A 103 1.25 6.83 -14.25
N SER A 104 0.83 5.65 -14.62
CA SER A 104 -0.43 5.04 -14.15
C SER A 104 -0.23 4.26 -12.86
N VAL A 105 0.83 3.47 -12.80
CA VAL A 105 1.23 2.64 -11.66
C VAL A 105 2.73 2.76 -11.40
N PRO A 106 3.20 2.48 -10.18
CA PRO A 106 4.63 2.34 -9.92
C PRO A 106 5.22 1.23 -10.75
N ARG A 107 6.23 1.54 -11.54
CA ARG A 107 6.96 0.59 -12.38
C ARG A 107 8.46 0.73 -12.14
N THR A 108 9.10 -0.37 -11.79
CA THR A 108 10.55 -0.48 -11.68
C THR A 108 11.08 -1.32 -12.84
N THR A 109 12.10 -0.81 -13.55
CA THR A 109 12.79 -1.53 -14.62
C THR A 109 14.14 -2.01 -14.13
N TYR A 110 14.37 -3.31 -14.18
CA TYR A 110 15.64 -3.97 -13.84
C TYR A 110 16.37 -4.40 -15.11
N ARG A 111 17.71 -4.33 -15.06
CA ARG A 111 18.57 -4.96 -16.06
C ARG A 111 19.64 -5.80 -15.36
N VAL A 112 19.60 -7.10 -15.60
CA VAL A 112 20.41 -8.09 -14.90
C VAL A 112 20.69 -9.29 -15.81
N GLY A 113 21.95 -9.74 -15.90
CA GLY A 113 22.30 -10.95 -16.64
C GLY A 113 21.87 -10.96 -18.11
N GLY A 114 21.79 -9.79 -18.79
CA GLY A 114 21.28 -9.69 -20.17
C GLY A 114 19.75 -9.65 -20.28
N VAL A 115 19.05 -9.63 -19.17
CA VAL A 115 17.58 -9.57 -19.09
C VAL A 115 17.11 -8.15 -18.77
N ILE A 116 15.99 -7.72 -19.35
CA ILE A 116 15.23 -6.54 -18.92
C ILE A 116 13.88 -7.02 -18.38
N LEU A 117 13.67 -6.78 -17.10
CA LEU A 117 12.44 -7.12 -16.36
C LEU A 117 11.77 -5.86 -15.84
N THR A 118 10.46 -5.74 -16.03
CA THR A 118 9.66 -4.69 -15.37
C THR A 118 8.81 -5.30 -14.25
N LYS A 119 8.68 -4.55 -13.15
CA LYS A 119 7.84 -4.86 -11.99
C LYS A 119 6.87 -3.71 -11.78
N GLU A 120 5.57 -3.98 -11.86
CA GLU A 120 4.50 -3.00 -11.68
C GLU A 120 3.59 -3.42 -10.54
N LYS A 121 3.25 -2.47 -9.67
CA LYS A 121 2.42 -2.74 -8.47
C LYS A 121 1.11 -1.99 -8.52
N ILE A 122 0.00 -2.68 -8.27
CA ILE A 122 -1.33 -2.11 -8.24
C ILE A 122 -2.11 -2.66 -7.04
N PHE A 123 -2.80 -1.77 -6.32
CA PHE A 123 -3.72 -2.15 -5.26
C PHE A 123 -5.13 -2.13 -5.81
N ILE A 124 -5.90 -3.21 -5.59
CA ILE A 124 -7.27 -3.32 -6.11
C ILE A 124 -8.20 -2.45 -5.26
N SER A 125 -9.00 -1.62 -5.93
CA SER A 125 -9.97 -0.74 -5.27
C SER A 125 -11.05 -1.56 -4.56
N ASN A 126 -11.36 -1.20 -3.31
CA ASN A 126 -12.36 -1.83 -2.45
C ASN A 126 -12.12 -3.32 -2.13
N GLU A 127 -10.93 -3.85 -2.38
CA GLU A 127 -10.53 -5.21 -2.04
C GLU A 127 -9.17 -5.20 -1.34
N ASN A 128 -8.99 -6.06 -0.32
CA ASN A 128 -7.71 -6.20 0.39
C ASN A 128 -6.76 -7.07 -0.41
N ARG A 129 -6.31 -6.57 -1.57
CA ARG A 129 -5.49 -7.30 -2.54
C ARG A 129 -4.51 -6.39 -3.26
N ILE A 130 -3.25 -6.82 -3.30
CA ILE A 130 -2.22 -6.27 -4.18
C ILE A 130 -1.98 -7.22 -5.35
N LEU A 131 -1.80 -6.66 -6.55
CA LEU A 131 -1.31 -7.38 -7.73
C LEU A 131 0.05 -6.79 -8.12
N ILE A 132 0.98 -7.69 -8.46
CA ILE A 132 2.30 -7.31 -8.97
C ILE A 132 2.49 -8.00 -10.31
N ARG A 133 2.65 -7.20 -11.37
CA ARG A 133 2.91 -7.71 -12.72
C ARG A 133 4.41 -7.66 -13.01
N TYR A 134 4.96 -8.78 -13.41
CA TYR A 134 6.33 -8.92 -13.90
C TYR A 134 6.28 -9.18 -15.39
N THR A 135 6.96 -8.35 -16.19
CA THR A 135 7.04 -8.53 -17.64
C THR A 135 8.49 -8.70 -18.05
N LEU A 136 8.80 -9.80 -18.71
CA LEU A 136 10.13 -10.04 -19.29
C LEU A 136 10.23 -9.34 -20.64
N VAL A 137 10.71 -8.12 -20.63
CA VAL A 137 10.79 -7.25 -21.82
C VAL A 137 11.83 -7.77 -22.80
N GLU A 138 12.99 -8.19 -22.27
CA GLU A 138 14.12 -8.70 -23.07
C GLU A 138 14.80 -9.85 -22.34
N ALA A 139 15.07 -10.92 -23.07
CA ALA A 139 15.89 -12.06 -22.67
C ALA A 139 16.43 -12.79 -23.89
N HIS A 140 17.63 -13.34 -23.77
CA HIS A 140 18.29 -14.10 -24.84
C HIS A 140 18.38 -15.59 -24.55
N SER A 141 17.92 -16.03 -23.39
CA SER A 141 17.90 -17.43 -22.96
C SER A 141 16.74 -17.70 -21.97
N ALA A 142 16.57 -18.97 -21.62
CA ALA A 142 15.58 -19.39 -20.64
C ALA A 142 15.77 -18.63 -19.32
N THR A 143 14.67 -18.09 -18.80
CA THR A 143 14.65 -17.29 -17.59
C THR A 143 13.59 -17.86 -16.63
N THR A 144 13.95 -17.98 -15.35
CA THR A 144 13.03 -18.37 -14.29
C THR A 144 13.02 -17.26 -13.23
N LEU A 145 11.85 -16.88 -12.77
CA LEU A 145 11.66 -15.98 -11.64
C LEU A 145 11.37 -16.81 -10.40
N ARG A 146 12.14 -16.58 -9.33
CA ARG A 146 11.85 -17.12 -8.00
C ARG A 146 11.31 -16.00 -7.12
N PHE A 147 10.32 -16.34 -6.28
CA PHE A 147 9.65 -15.41 -5.39
C PHE A 147 9.62 -15.97 -3.98
N ARG A 148 10.18 -15.23 -3.00
CA ARG A 148 10.12 -15.54 -1.58
C ARG A 148 9.21 -14.56 -0.87
N PRO A 149 8.02 -14.96 -0.42
CA PRO A 149 7.18 -14.10 0.40
C PRO A 149 7.77 -13.99 1.82
N VAL A 150 7.87 -12.78 2.33
CA VAL A 150 8.34 -12.48 3.69
C VAL A 150 7.13 -12.04 4.51
N LEU A 151 6.69 -12.90 5.42
CA LEU A 151 5.46 -12.77 6.18
C LEU A 151 5.69 -12.14 7.55
N ALA A 152 4.76 -11.29 7.99
CA ALA A 152 4.84 -10.62 9.30
C ALA A 152 3.71 -11.04 10.24
N PHE A 153 2.44 -10.93 9.82
CA PHE A 153 1.25 -11.22 10.63
C PHE A 153 1.29 -10.56 12.01
N ARG A 154 1.45 -9.24 12.03
CA ARG A 154 1.54 -8.44 13.25
C ARG A 154 0.87 -7.08 13.08
N GLU A 155 0.51 -6.44 14.19
CA GLU A 155 0.07 -5.05 14.14
C GLU A 155 1.16 -4.14 13.54
N ALA A 156 0.75 -3.13 12.77
CA ALA A 156 1.66 -2.26 12.03
C ALA A 156 2.61 -1.44 12.93
N ASN A 157 2.22 -1.20 14.18
CA ASN A 157 3.06 -0.47 15.16
C ASN A 157 3.93 -1.38 16.04
N GLU A 158 3.74 -2.71 15.95
CA GLU A 158 4.51 -3.69 16.69
C GLU A 158 5.64 -4.29 15.82
N LEU A 159 6.48 -5.10 16.42
CA LEU A 159 7.59 -5.81 15.78
C LEU A 159 7.51 -7.29 16.14
N CYS A 160 7.83 -8.16 15.21
CA CYS A 160 7.86 -9.59 15.41
C CYS A 160 9.28 -10.03 15.82
N ILE A 161 9.36 -11.01 16.72
CA ILE A 161 10.58 -11.74 17.05
C ILE A 161 10.33 -13.21 16.73
N ALA A 162 11.35 -13.91 16.24
CA ALA A 162 11.30 -15.34 15.94
C ALA A 162 10.76 -16.12 17.15
N ASN A 163 9.77 -16.97 16.90
CA ASN A 163 9.09 -17.74 17.95
C ASN A 163 8.59 -19.08 17.41
N ASP A 164 8.28 -20.01 18.34
CA ASP A 164 7.82 -21.36 18.04
C ASP A 164 6.28 -21.49 18.06
N THR A 165 5.55 -20.38 18.23
CA THR A 165 4.08 -20.38 18.33
C THR A 165 3.38 -20.20 17.00
N LEU A 166 4.16 -19.90 15.94
CA LEU A 166 3.59 -19.70 14.62
C LEU A 166 3.06 -21.04 14.05
N ASN A 167 1.96 -20.96 13.30
CA ASN A 167 1.46 -22.06 12.50
C ASN A 167 2.27 -22.17 11.20
N THR A 168 2.94 -23.31 11.02
CA THR A 168 3.81 -23.59 9.86
C THR A 168 3.08 -24.20 8.69
N GLU A 169 1.77 -24.48 8.81
CA GLU A 169 0.98 -25.07 7.73
C GLU A 169 0.76 -24.08 6.59
N ILE A 170 1.19 -24.47 5.38
CA ILE A 170 1.07 -23.70 4.14
C ILE A 170 0.34 -24.54 3.10
N PRO A 171 -0.99 -24.62 3.16
CA PRO A 171 -1.78 -25.37 2.18
C PRO A 171 -1.60 -24.81 0.77
N GLU A 172 -1.39 -25.72 -0.18
CA GLU A 172 -1.44 -25.39 -1.61
C GLU A 172 -2.89 -25.11 -2.05
N ILE A 173 -3.03 -24.13 -2.93
CA ILE A 173 -4.29 -23.73 -3.56
C ILE A 173 -4.09 -23.60 -5.07
N ASP A 174 -5.12 -23.20 -5.81
CA ASP A 174 -4.98 -23.03 -7.27
C ASP A 174 -3.93 -21.97 -7.61
N ASN A 175 -2.86 -22.42 -8.27
CA ASN A 175 -1.67 -21.62 -8.64
C ASN A 175 -1.04 -20.84 -7.47
N GLY A 176 -0.99 -21.41 -6.27
CA GLY A 176 -0.41 -20.72 -5.14
C GLY A 176 -0.48 -21.47 -3.82
N VAL A 177 -0.31 -20.72 -2.75
CA VAL A 177 -0.44 -21.20 -1.38
C VAL A 177 -1.22 -20.22 -0.52
N SER A 178 -1.67 -20.69 0.65
CA SER A 178 -2.27 -19.82 1.66
C SER A 178 -1.56 -19.96 3.01
N ALA A 179 -1.54 -18.89 3.81
CA ALA A 179 -0.89 -18.83 5.11
C ALA A 179 -1.83 -18.22 6.16
N CYS A 180 -1.73 -18.72 7.40
CA CYS A 180 -2.33 -18.09 8.57
C CYS A 180 -1.40 -18.38 9.76
N LEU A 181 -0.49 -17.48 10.08
CA LEU A 181 0.59 -17.74 11.03
C LEU A 181 0.12 -17.79 12.48
N TYR A 182 -0.91 -17.03 12.84
CA TYR A 182 -1.39 -16.98 14.21
C TYR A 182 -2.92 -17.03 14.27
N LYS A 183 -3.44 -17.63 15.33
CA LYS A 183 -4.88 -17.72 15.57
C LYS A 183 -5.52 -16.33 15.67
N GLY A 184 -6.66 -16.14 15.01
CA GLY A 184 -7.39 -14.86 14.98
C GLY A 184 -7.05 -13.98 13.78
N TYR A 185 -5.99 -14.27 13.05
CA TYR A 185 -5.70 -13.60 11.78
C TYR A 185 -6.50 -14.19 10.63
N PRO A 186 -6.89 -13.37 9.64
CA PRO A 186 -7.43 -13.87 8.38
C PRO A 186 -6.35 -14.63 7.61
N ARG A 187 -6.78 -15.54 6.75
CA ARG A 187 -5.88 -16.27 5.86
C ARG A 187 -5.38 -15.35 4.74
N LEU A 188 -4.09 -15.38 4.48
CA LEU A 188 -3.44 -14.73 3.35
C LEU A 188 -3.35 -15.72 2.19
N PHE A 189 -3.87 -15.35 1.02
CA PHE A 189 -3.82 -16.13 -0.22
C PHE A 189 -2.78 -15.50 -1.16
N MET A 190 -1.81 -16.30 -1.59
CA MET A 190 -0.74 -15.91 -2.51
C MET A 190 -0.82 -16.76 -3.76
N GLN A 191 -1.17 -16.16 -4.90
CA GLN A 191 -1.48 -16.86 -6.15
C GLN A 191 -0.79 -16.21 -7.34
N PHE A 192 -0.57 -16.99 -8.40
CA PHE A 192 0.00 -16.52 -9.65
C PHE A 192 -0.96 -16.73 -10.83
N SER A 193 -0.88 -15.88 -11.84
CA SER A 193 -1.61 -16.07 -13.11
C SER A 193 -1.13 -17.31 -13.89
N HIS A 194 0.07 -17.76 -13.65
CA HIS A 194 0.68 -18.96 -14.21
C HIS A 194 0.94 -19.96 -13.10
N LYS A 195 0.90 -21.25 -13.41
CA LYS A 195 1.15 -22.31 -12.42
C LYS A 195 2.63 -22.25 -11.97
N PRO A 196 2.91 -21.93 -10.69
CA PRO A 196 4.26 -22.00 -10.16
C PRO A 196 4.61 -23.42 -9.73
N SER A 197 5.91 -23.72 -9.57
CA SER A 197 6.33 -24.75 -8.63
C SER A 197 6.45 -24.12 -7.25
N TRP A 198 6.05 -24.85 -6.21
CA TRP A 198 6.19 -24.45 -4.83
C TRP A 198 7.21 -25.34 -4.11
N THR A 199 8.12 -24.72 -3.37
CA THR A 199 9.07 -25.42 -2.51
C THR A 199 8.90 -24.90 -1.08
N TYR A 200 8.49 -25.79 -0.19
CA TYR A 200 8.42 -25.52 1.25
C TYR A 200 9.84 -25.53 1.82
N ASP A 201 10.32 -24.37 2.26
CA ASP A 201 11.69 -24.14 2.81
C ASP A 201 11.59 -23.08 3.91
N PRO A 202 10.95 -23.44 5.07
CA PRO A 202 10.61 -22.49 6.12
C PRO A 202 11.83 -22.08 6.94
N HIS A 203 11.98 -20.78 7.14
CA HIS A 203 12.99 -20.23 8.03
C HIS A 203 12.68 -18.80 8.45
N TRP A 204 13.29 -18.36 9.53
CA TRP A 204 13.26 -16.96 9.95
C TRP A 204 14.40 -16.18 9.29
N TYR A 205 14.06 -15.02 8.74
CA TYR A 205 15.02 -13.97 8.41
C TYR A 205 15.13 -13.06 9.62
N ASN A 206 16.28 -13.06 10.27
CA ASN A 206 16.50 -12.39 11.55
C ASN A 206 17.13 -11.01 11.36
N GLY A 207 16.76 -10.07 12.24
CA GLY A 207 17.44 -8.80 12.41
C GLY A 207 17.22 -7.80 11.27
N PHE A 208 16.02 -7.73 10.67
CA PHE A 208 15.66 -6.60 9.84
C PHE A 208 15.75 -5.31 10.64
N GLU A 209 16.26 -4.23 10.04
CA GLU A 209 16.31 -2.91 10.66
C GLU A 209 15.49 -1.89 9.87
N TYR A 210 14.68 -1.13 10.58
CA TYR A 210 13.89 -0.02 10.05
C TYR A 210 14.56 1.31 10.37
N VAL A 211 15.31 1.87 9.39
CA VAL A 211 16.18 3.04 9.62
C VAL A 211 15.41 4.27 10.09
N LYS A 212 14.18 4.47 9.63
CA LYS A 212 13.35 5.61 10.05
C LYS A 212 12.83 5.47 11.49
N ASP A 213 12.64 4.26 11.97
CA ASP A 213 12.30 4.01 13.37
C ASP A 213 13.54 4.13 14.26
N LEU A 214 14.72 3.69 13.79
CA LEU A 214 16.01 3.92 14.45
C LEU A 214 16.28 5.43 14.62
N GLU A 215 16.13 6.23 13.56
CA GLU A 215 16.30 7.69 13.60
C GLU A 215 15.35 8.37 14.62
N ARG A 216 14.18 7.79 14.88
CA ARG A 216 13.19 8.28 15.85
C ARG A 216 13.44 7.79 17.28
N GLY A 217 14.42 6.91 17.50
CA GLY A 217 14.72 6.34 18.80
C GLY A 217 13.66 5.38 19.34
N VAL A 218 12.87 4.74 18.44
CA VAL A 218 11.87 3.73 18.81
C VAL A 218 12.35 2.32 18.44
N PRO A 219 11.76 1.23 18.95
CA PRO A 219 12.10 -0.14 18.54
C PRO A 219 12.02 -0.32 17.02
N TYR A 220 13.08 -0.87 16.42
CA TYR A 220 13.30 -0.86 14.98
C TYR A 220 13.82 -2.18 14.38
N THR A 221 14.06 -3.19 15.21
CA THR A 221 14.57 -4.50 14.77
C THR A 221 13.47 -5.55 14.76
N GLU A 222 13.41 -6.38 13.73
CA GLU A 222 12.35 -7.36 13.52
C GLU A 222 12.90 -8.66 12.92
N ASP A 223 12.26 -9.78 13.27
CA ASP A 223 12.44 -11.05 12.58
C ASP A 223 11.17 -11.37 11.78
N LEU A 224 11.34 -11.83 10.54
CA LEU A 224 10.24 -12.13 9.64
C LEU A 224 10.32 -13.57 9.14
N TRP A 225 9.17 -14.21 8.93
CA TRP A 225 9.11 -15.60 8.54
C TRP A 225 8.94 -15.77 7.03
N VAL A 226 9.72 -16.71 6.47
CA VAL A 226 9.67 -17.10 5.05
C VAL A 226 9.24 -18.56 4.98
N PRO A 227 8.07 -18.89 4.38
CA PRO A 227 7.58 -20.27 4.30
C PRO A 227 8.28 -21.12 3.25
N GLY A 228 8.96 -20.49 2.30
CA GLY A 228 9.56 -21.13 1.14
C GLY A 228 9.58 -20.22 -0.06
N TYR A 229 9.54 -20.79 -1.25
CA TYR A 229 9.60 -20.01 -2.49
C TYR A 229 8.80 -20.63 -3.63
N PHE A 230 8.36 -19.76 -4.53
CA PHE A 230 7.78 -20.12 -5.82
C PHE A 230 8.80 -19.97 -6.94
N GLU A 231 8.71 -20.80 -7.98
CA GLU A 231 9.44 -20.59 -9.22
C GLU A 231 8.48 -20.64 -10.42
N VAL A 232 8.65 -19.66 -11.31
CA VAL A 232 7.83 -19.56 -12.52
C VAL A 232 8.76 -19.28 -13.71
N PRO A 233 8.83 -20.17 -14.70
CA PRO A 233 9.52 -19.89 -15.96
C PRO A 233 8.77 -18.80 -16.71
N ILE A 234 9.53 -17.91 -17.38
CA ILE A 234 8.97 -16.80 -18.14
C ILE A 234 9.74 -16.61 -19.44
N LYS A 235 9.04 -16.32 -20.54
CA LYS A 235 9.61 -16.06 -21.85
C LYS A 235 9.58 -14.56 -22.17
N LYS A 236 10.46 -14.13 -23.06
CA LYS A 236 10.45 -12.77 -23.60
C LYS A 236 9.06 -12.39 -24.12
N GLY A 237 8.57 -11.23 -23.70
CA GLY A 237 7.25 -10.70 -24.03
C GLY A 237 6.13 -11.20 -23.12
N GLU A 238 6.35 -12.20 -22.27
CA GLU A 238 5.35 -12.69 -21.32
C GLU A 238 5.27 -11.82 -20.06
N SER A 239 4.10 -11.88 -19.44
CA SER A 239 3.85 -11.25 -18.15
C SER A 239 3.26 -12.25 -17.16
N ILE A 240 3.76 -12.25 -15.94
CA ILE A 240 3.25 -13.01 -14.80
C ILE A 240 2.66 -12.02 -13.79
N ILE A 241 1.49 -12.35 -13.24
CA ILE A 241 0.87 -11.56 -12.17
C ILE A 241 0.90 -12.38 -10.89
N PHE A 242 1.55 -11.83 -9.86
CA PHE A 242 1.45 -12.28 -8.48
C PHE A 242 0.30 -11.54 -7.79
N SER A 243 -0.47 -12.25 -7.00
CA SER A 243 -1.58 -11.74 -6.18
C SER A 243 -1.38 -12.10 -4.72
N ALA A 244 -1.48 -11.14 -3.82
CA ALA A 244 -1.63 -11.38 -2.39
C ALA A 244 -2.90 -10.70 -1.88
N GLY A 245 -3.76 -11.44 -1.20
CA GLY A 245 -5.05 -10.93 -0.71
C GLY A 245 -5.67 -11.79 0.39
N LEU A 246 -6.78 -11.30 0.97
CA LEU A 246 -7.49 -12.00 2.05
C LEU A 246 -8.60 -12.95 1.56
N SER A 247 -8.70 -13.16 0.26
CA SER A 247 -9.61 -14.14 -0.36
C SER A 247 -8.91 -14.89 -1.47
N GLU A 248 -9.32 -16.11 -1.73
CA GLU A 248 -8.89 -16.85 -2.91
C GLU A 248 -9.60 -16.32 -4.16
N VAL A 249 -8.90 -16.28 -5.29
CA VAL A 249 -9.45 -15.87 -6.58
C VAL A 249 -9.05 -16.87 -7.67
N SER A 250 -9.82 -16.91 -8.76
CA SER A 250 -9.40 -17.70 -9.91
C SER A 250 -8.13 -17.08 -10.55
N PRO A 251 -7.04 -17.83 -10.72
CA PRO A 251 -5.83 -17.35 -11.37
C PRO A 251 -6.05 -16.74 -12.76
N ARG A 252 -7.03 -17.27 -13.50
CA ARG A 252 -7.43 -16.77 -14.83
C ARG A 252 -8.03 -15.36 -14.77
N SER A 253 -8.54 -14.92 -13.62
CA SER A 253 -9.13 -13.59 -13.45
C SER A 253 -8.08 -12.48 -13.21
N LEU A 254 -6.86 -12.81 -12.80
CA LEU A 254 -5.85 -11.86 -12.37
C LEU A 254 -5.47 -10.84 -13.45
N ALA A 255 -5.31 -11.27 -14.69
CA ALA A 255 -5.02 -10.37 -15.81
C ALA A 255 -6.18 -9.37 -16.03
N ARG A 256 -7.42 -9.85 -16.02
CA ARG A 256 -8.60 -8.98 -16.16
C ARG A 256 -8.74 -8.01 -14.99
N MET A 257 -8.48 -8.46 -13.76
CA MET A 257 -8.50 -7.61 -12.56
C MET A 257 -7.46 -6.49 -12.69
N TYR A 258 -6.24 -6.83 -13.13
CA TYR A 258 -5.16 -5.87 -13.33
C TYR A 258 -5.53 -4.81 -14.38
N GLU A 259 -5.99 -5.21 -15.56
CA GLU A 259 -6.35 -4.29 -16.64
C GLU A 259 -7.56 -3.41 -16.27
N LYS A 260 -8.56 -3.97 -15.59
CA LYS A 260 -9.72 -3.19 -15.09
C LYS A 260 -9.27 -2.10 -14.12
N GLU A 261 -8.34 -2.42 -13.20
CA GLU A 261 -7.87 -1.47 -12.21
C GLU A 261 -7.00 -0.38 -12.83
N ILE A 262 -6.12 -0.73 -13.79
CA ILE A 262 -5.25 0.26 -14.46
C ILE A 262 -6.05 1.26 -15.30
N ALA A 263 -7.13 0.81 -15.94
CA ALA A 263 -8.00 1.65 -16.75
C ALA A 263 -8.69 2.78 -15.96
N GLN A 264 -8.82 2.63 -14.64
CA GLN A 264 -9.43 3.61 -13.75
C GLN A 264 -8.42 4.62 -13.16
N ARG A 265 -7.11 4.43 -13.41
CA ARG A 265 -6.07 5.25 -12.80
C ARG A 265 -5.89 6.59 -13.53
N THR A 266 -5.78 7.66 -12.77
CA THR A 266 -5.38 8.96 -13.30
C THR A 266 -3.89 8.97 -13.55
N CYS A 267 -3.46 9.18 -14.81
CA CYS A 267 -2.03 9.23 -15.16
C CYS A 267 -1.36 10.46 -14.53
N ARG A 268 -0.17 10.27 -13.98
CA ARG A 268 0.66 11.33 -13.35
C ARG A 268 1.52 12.01 -14.41
N THR A 269 0.86 12.72 -15.33
CA THR A 269 1.52 13.45 -16.43
C THR A 269 1.81 14.92 -16.08
N SER A 270 1.34 15.39 -14.92
CA SER A 270 1.56 16.73 -14.40
C SER A 270 1.66 16.73 -12.87
N PHE A 271 2.20 17.81 -12.31
CA PHE A 271 2.23 18.03 -10.85
C PHE A 271 0.83 18.00 -10.24
N PHE A 272 -0.14 18.64 -10.89
CA PHE A 272 -1.54 18.63 -10.44
C PHE A 272 -2.11 17.21 -10.37
N ASN A 273 -1.87 16.38 -11.38
CA ASN A 273 -2.29 14.97 -11.37
C ASN A 273 -1.60 14.15 -10.29
N CYS A 274 -0.34 14.48 -9.95
CA CYS A 274 0.35 13.87 -8.82
C CYS A 274 -0.33 14.23 -7.49
N LEU A 275 -0.66 15.52 -7.27
CA LEU A 275 -1.39 15.97 -6.08
C LEU A 275 -2.78 15.33 -5.99
N LYS A 276 -3.53 15.29 -7.10
CA LYS A 276 -4.84 14.63 -7.18
C LYS A 276 -4.76 13.15 -6.78
N ASN A 277 -3.74 12.42 -7.25
CA ASN A 277 -3.52 11.04 -6.85
C ASN A 277 -3.13 10.91 -5.38
N ALA A 278 -2.28 11.80 -4.86
CA ALA A 278 -1.85 11.78 -3.46
C ALA A 278 -3.04 11.96 -2.50
N VAL A 279 -3.88 12.96 -2.76
CA VAL A 279 -5.08 13.22 -1.96
C VAL A 279 -6.03 12.01 -1.95
N LYS A 280 -6.27 11.40 -3.11
CA LYS A 280 -7.16 10.23 -3.23
C LYS A 280 -6.67 9.02 -2.41
N GLN A 281 -5.38 8.92 -2.10
CA GLN A 281 -4.89 7.87 -1.20
C GLN A 281 -5.38 8.06 0.24
N CYS A 282 -5.71 9.28 0.66
CA CYS A 282 -6.19 9.59 2.00
C CYS A 282 -7.70 9.39 2.18
N TYR A 283 -8.44 9.05 1.13
CA TYR A 283 -9.86 8.74 1.25
C TYR A 283 -10.06 7.35 1.87
N LEU A 284 -10.98 7.27 2.84
CA LEU A 284 -11.43 6.03 3.44
C LEU A 284 -12.94 5.92 3.29
N LYS A 285 -13.38 4.94 2.51
CA LYS A 285 -14.80 4.62 2.27
C LYS A 285 -15.22 3.46 3.17
N ASP A 286 -16.36 3.64 3.83
CA ASP A 286 -16.95 2.62 4.68
C ASP A 286 -18.47 2.70 4.56
N HIS A 287 -19.04 1.81 3.78
CA HIS A 287 -20.46 1.79 3.42
C HIS A 287 -20.92 3.17 2.92
N GLU A 288 -21.86 3.79 3.63
CA GLU A 288 -22.41 5.12 3.31
C GLU A 288 -21.50 6.28 3.76
N SER A 289 -20.52 6.00 4.63
CA SER A 289 -19.64 7.00 5.22
C SER A 289 -18.34 7.14 4.42
N MET A 290 -17.81 8.37 4.40
CA MET A 290 -16.51 8.64 3.80
C MET A 290 -15.69 9.55 4.71
N TYR A 291 -14.43 9.20 4.92
CA TYR A 291 -13.51 9.88 5.81
C TYR A 291 -12.29 10.39 5.05
N LEU A 292 -11.65 11.41 5.58
CA LEU A 292 -10.35 11.91 5.11
C LEU A 292 -9.30 11.63 6.18
N LEU A 293 -8.41 10.68 5.88
CA LEU A 293 -7.28 10.37 6.77
C LEU A 293 -6.23 11.47 6.71
N SER A 294 -5.65 11.80 7.86
CA SER A 294 -4.59 12.83 7.96
C SER A 294 -3.28 12.39 7.31
N GLY A 295 -3.13 11.12 6.97
CA GLY A 295 -2.00 10.54 6.26
C GLY A 295 -1.77 9.07 6.59
N TYR A 296 -0.97 8.40 5.79
CA TYR A 296 -0.51 7.03 5.98
C TYR A 296 0.97 7.03 6.34
N PRO A 297 1.50 5.98 6.97
CA PRO A 297 0.85 4.79 7.51
C PRO A 297 0.37 4.92 8.97
N TRP A 298 0.38 6.11 9.55
CA TRP A 298 -0.03 6.35 10.96
C TRP A 298 -1.21 7.31 11.09
N GLY A 299 -1.78 7.69 9.98
CA GLY A 299 -2.84 8.68 9.94
C GLY A 299 -4.13 8.17 10.54
N LYS A 300 -4.80 9.10 11.24
CA LYS A 300 -6.14 8.93 11.77
C LYS A 300 -7.05 9.96 11.13
N THR A 301 -8.34 9.77 11.20
CA THR A 301 -9.29 10.82 10.86
C THR A 301 -9.36 11.80 12.02
N LEU A 302 -8.87 13.02 11.80
CA LEU A 302 -8.92 14.11 12.77
C LEU A 302 -9.93 15.14 12.29
N ALA A 303 -10.89 15.53 13.16
CA ALA A 303 -11.98 16.44 12.80
C ALA A 303 -11.45 17.77 12.22
N ARG A 304 -10.56 18.44 12.94
CA ARG A 304 -9.92 19.70 12.49
C ARG A 304 -9.29 19.55 11.11
N ASN A 305 -8.44 18.52 10.94
CA ASN A 305 -7.73 18.29 9.68
C ASN A 305 -8.70 17.99 8.54
N THR A 306 -9.78 17.24 8.81
CA THR A 306 -10.83 16.97 7.85
C THR A 306 -11.46 18.26 7.34
N PHE A 307 -11.96 19.12 8.22
CA PHE A 307 -12.62 20.37 7.80
C PHE A 307 -11.65 21.32 7.08
N MET A 308 -10.43 21.46 7.58
CA MET A 308 -9.40 22.33 6.97
C MET A 308 -8.96 21.85 5.58
N ALA A 309 -8.76 20.53 5.41
CA ALA A 309 -8.24 19.98 4.16
C ALA A 309 -9.34 19.74 3.11
N LEU A 310 -10.60 19.59 3.53
CA LEU A 310 -11.70 19.14 2.69
C LEU A 310 -11.90 19.95 1.41
N PRO A 311 -11.89 21.30 1.41
CA PRO A 311 -12.04 22.08 0.17
C PRO A 311 -10.91 21.81 -0.83
N GLY A 312 -9.67 21.75 -0.37
CA GLY A 312 -8.50 21.42 -1.20
C GLY A 312 -8.49 19.98 -1.68
N ALA A 313 -8.94 19.07 -0.81
CA ALA A 313 -8.96 17.63 -1.09
C ALA A 313 -10.11 17.22 -2.06
N THR A 314 -11.10 18.08 -2.28
CA THR A 314 -12.29 17.73 -3.06
C THR A 314 -12.66 18.81 -4.08
N ILE A 315 -13.03 20.02 -3.66
CA ILE A 315 -13.49 21.09 -4.54
C ILE A 315 -12.42 21.46 -5.57
N ALA A 316 -11.17 21.64 -5.11
CA ALA A 316 -10.05 22.02 -5.98
C ALA A 316 -9.72 20.98 -7.06
N ILE A 317 -10.19 19.76 -6.92
CA ILE A 317 -10.01 18.67 -7.89
C ILE A 317 -11.31 18.25 -8.57
N ASN A 318 -12.37 19.06 -8.48
CA ASN A 318 -13.70 18.87 -9.06
C ASN A 318 -14.42 17.58 -8.57
N HIS A 319 -14.29 17.25 -7.30
CA HIS A 319 -14.92 16.11 -6.64
C HIS A 319 -16.01 16.55 -5.65
N ARG A 320 -17.10 17.13 -6.17
CA ARG A 320 -18.22 17.66 -5.38
C ARG A 320 -18.86 16.58 -4.49
N GLU A 321 -19.15 15.42 -5.06
CA GLU A 321 -19.80 14.31 -4.31
C GLU A 321 -18.95 13.83 -3.13
N ASP A 322 -17.61 13.78 -3.29
CA ASP A 322 -16.69 13.38 -2.22
C ASP A 322 -16.69 14.44 -1.10
N PHE A 323 -16.76 15.75 -1.43
CA PHE A 323 -16.97 16.80 -0.43
C PHE A 323 -18.22 16.54 0.39
N GLU A 324 -19.34 16.34 -0.30
CA GLU A 324 -20.65 16.20 0.35
C GLU A 324 -20.72 14.98 1.25
N LYS A 325 -20.14 13.85 0.83
CA LYS A 325 -20.08 12.62 1.63
C LYS A 325 -19.20 12.79 2.89
N ILE A 326 -17.99 13.34 2.73
CA ILE A 326 -17.07 13.54 3.86
C ILE A 326 -17.64 14.57 4.82
N MET A 327 -18.17 15.68 4.32
CA MET A 327 -18.80 16.73 5.13
C MET A 327 -19.99 16.18 5.92
N SER A 328 -20.88 15.43 5.27
CA SER A 328 -22.06 14.81 5.93
C SER A 328 -21.62 13.87 7.05
N THR A 329 -20.58 13.06 6.82
CA THR A 329 -20.01 12.14 7.82
C THR A 329 -19.45 12.92 9.03
N ALA A 330 -18.66 13.96 8.76
CA ALA A 330 -18.03 14.76 9.81
C ALA A 330 -19.04 15.61 10.61
N LEU A 331 -20.03 16.21 9.93
CA LEU A 331 -21.10 16.97 10.59
C LEU A 331 -22.00 16.07 11.44
N LYS A 332 -22.26 14.83 11.01
CA LYS A 332 -23.04 13.88 11.83
C LYS A 332 -22.31 13.58 13.15
N ALA A 333 -21.00 13.35 13.10
CA ALA A 333 -20.20 13.14 14.31
C ALA A 333 -20.17 14.39 15.21
N LEU A 334 -19.97 15.59 14.63
CA LEU A 334 -19.96 16.84 15.36
C LEU A 334 -21.29 17.12 16.05
N ARG A 335 -22.41 16.95 15.35
CA ARG A 335 -23.76 17.11 15.92
C ARG A 335 -24.05 16.12 17.04
N ASN A 336 -23.62 14.86 16.89
CA ASN A 336 -23.78 13.86 17.94
C ASN A 336 -23.04 14.30 19.20
N PHE A 337 -21.76 14.70 19.05
CA PHE A 337 -20.97 15.21 20.17
C PHE A 337 -21.61 16.42 20.84
N MET A 338 -22.07 17.41 20.06
CA MET A 338 -22.73 18.61 20.61
C MET A 338 -24.03 18.30 21.38
N LYS A 339 -24.74 17.23 21.02
CA LYS A 339 -26.00 16.82 21.68
C LYS A 339 -25.76 15.93 22.88
N THR A 340 -24.83 15.01 22.84
CA THR A 340 -24.66 13.92 23.79
C THR A 340 -23.38 14.00 24.62
N GLY A 341 -22.37 14.75 24.16
CA GLY A 341 -21.02 14.74 24.72
C GLY A 341 -20.22 13.48 24.37
N GLU A 342 -20.76 12.55 23.57
CA GLU A 342 -20.07 11.32 23.21
C GLU A 342 -19.04 11.57 22.10
N LEU A 343 -17.81 11.05 22.33
CA LEU A 343 -16.73 11.11 21.35
C LEU A 343 -16.98 10.11 20.22
N ASP A 344 -16.73 10.53 18.98
CA ASP A 344 -16.78 9.63 17.84
C ASP A 344 -15.58 8.67 17.87
N ARG A 345 -15.82 7.39 17.55
CA ARG A 345 -14.77 6.36 17.58
C ARG A 345 -13.82 6.44 16.39
N ARG A 346 -14.25 7.04 15.27
CA ARG A 346 -13.50 7.11 14.01
C ARG A 346 -12.94 8.50 13.74
N ILE A 347 -13.65 9.56 14.17
CA ILE A 347 -13.23 10.96 13.98
C ILE A 347 -12.71 11.49 15.31
N MET A 348 -11.39 11.47 15.47
CA MET A 348 -10.74 11.89 16.70
C MET A 348 -10.70 13.42 16.83
N GLY A 349 -10.66 13.89 18.07
CA GLY A 349 -10.59 15.32 18.39
C GLY A 349 -11.84 16.09 17.97
N ILE A 350 -13.01 15.44 17.92
CA ILE A 350 -14.29 16.07 17.58
C ILE A 350 -14.70 17.09 18.62
N ASP A 351 -14.23 16.95 19.87
CA ASP A 351 -14.44 17.79 21.04
C ASP A 351 -13.65 19.10 21.04
N LEU A 352 -12.74 19.29 20.08
CA LEU A 352 -11.96 20.52 20.00
C LEU A 352 -12.86 21.72 19.67
N PRO A 353 -12.75 22.85 20.41
CA PRO A 353 -13.70 23.95 20.35
C PRO A 353 -13.69 24.74 19.02
N ASP A 354 -12.66 24.60 18.21
CA ASP A 354 -12.54 25.25 16.91
C ASP A 354 -13.15 24.44 15.75
N ASN A 355 -13.57 23.18 15.96
CA ASN A 355 -14.15 22.35 14.92
C ASN A 355 -15.41 22.96 14.28
N PRO A 356 -16.38 23.53 15.02
CA PRO A 356 -17.53 24.19 14.43
C PRO A 356 -17.14 25.34 13.48
N LEU A 357 -16.12 26.11 13.85
CA LEU A 357 -15.61 27.24 13.03
C LEU A 357 -14.98 26.73 11.73
N TRP A 358 -14.20 25.66 11.78
CA TRP A 358 -13.62 25.05 10.61
C TRP A 358 -14.68 24.38 9.71
N ALA A 359 -15.70 23.79 10.29
CA ALA A 359 -16.84 23.26 9.54
C ALA A 359 -17.56 24.38 8.75
N VAL A 360 -17.88 25.50 9.41
CA VAL A 360 -18.49 26.67 8.77
C VAL A 360 -17.59 27.23 7.68
N TRP A 361 -16.29 27.34 7.93
CA TRP A 361 -15.32 27.79 6.91
C TRP A 361 -15.31 26.88 5.67
N ALA A 362 -15.31 25.56 5.87
CA ALA A 362 -15.35 24.60 4.75
C ALA A 362 -16.66 24.72 3.95
N LEU A 363 -17.80 24.94 4.62
CA LEU A 363 -19.09 25.18 3.98
C LEU A 363 -19.13 26.53 3.22
N GLN A 364 -18.44 27.56 3.72
CA GLN A 364 -18.25 28.81 2.97
C GLN A 364 -17.46 28.59 1.67
N GLN A 365 -16.43 27.72 1.69
CA GLN A 365 -15.70 27.39 0.45
C GLN A 365 -16.59 26.64 -0.54
N TYR A 366 -17.44 25.72 -0.04
CA TYR A 366 -18.44 25.05 -0.88
C TYR A 366 -19.43 26.05 -1.49
N ALA A 367 -19.97 26.98 -0.70
CA ALA A 367 -20.90 28.01 -1.18
C ALA A 367 -20.26 28.92 -2.22
N LYS A 368 -18.98 29.27 -2.08
CA LYS A 368 -18.24 30.06 -3.07
C LYS A 368 -17.99 29.32 -4.38
N ALA A 369 -17.79 28.01 -4.31
CA ALA A 369 -17.47 27.17 -5.48
C ALA A 369 -18.72 26.82 -6.31
N TYR A 370 -19.86 26.64 -5.65
CA TYR A 370 -21.11 26.19 -6.31
C TYR A 370 -22.21 27.26 -6.23
N SER A 371 -23.00 27.31 -5.14
CA SER A 371 -23.94 28.44 -4.90
C SER A 371 -24.25 28.58 -3.40
N ARG A 372 -24.64 29.79 -3.00
CA ARG A 372 -25.14 30.07 -1.64
C ARG A 372 -26.47 29.39 -1.36
N GLU A 373 -27.37 29.40 -2.36
CA GLU A 373 -28.70 28.80 -2.28
C GLU A 373 -28.59 27.29 -2.06
N GLU A 374 -27.78 26.61 -2.85
CA GLU A 374 -27.53 25.17 -2.69
C GLU A 374 -26.90 24.83 -1.34
N ALA A 375 -25.88 25.60 -0.92
CA ALA A 375 -25.22 25.40 0.38
C ALA A 375 -26.23 25.62 1.54
N SER A 376 -27.07 26.64 1.45
CA SER A 376 -28.10 26.91 2.46
C SER A 376 -29.15 25.81 2.50
N ALA A 377 -29.67 25.39 1.36
CA ALA A 377 -30.66 24.32 1.28
C ALA A 377 -30.16 23.02 1.93
N LYS A 378 -28.84 22.74 1.80
CA LYS A 378 -28.24 21.48 2.25
C LYS A 378 -27.73 21.52 3.70
N TYR A 379 -27.17 22.64 4.15
CA TYR A 379 -26.39 22.70 5.38
C TYR A 379 -26.85 23.75 6.39
N LEU A 380 -27.88 24.58 6.11
CA LEU A 380 -28.31 25.63 7.03
C LEU A 380 -28.76 25.10 8.39
N SER A 381 -29.39 23.93 8.42
CA SER A 381 -29.80 23.26 9.65
C SER A 381 -28.61 22.80 10.51
N ASP A 382 -27.44 22.62 9.91
CA ASP A 382 -26.22 22.18 10.60
C ASP A 382 -25.42 23.34 11.17
N ILE A 383 -25.68 24.56 10.67
CA ILE A 383 -24.98 25.79 11.10
C ILE A 383 -25.76 26.48 12.24
N ARG A 384 -27.08 26.27 12.33
CA ARG A 384 -27.95 26.79 13.39
C ARG A 384 -27.94 25.91 14.63
#